data_210bee63799ab1e148961769ed404265
#
_entry.id   210bee63799ab1e148961769ed404265
#
_cell.length_a   1.000
_cell.length_b   1.000
_cell.length_c   1.000
_cell.angle_alpha   90.00
_cell.angle_beta   90.00
_cell.angle_gamma   90.00
#
_symmetry.space_group_name_H-M   'P 1'
#
loop_
_entity.id
_entity.type
_entity.pdbx_description
1 polymer ?
#
loop_
_entity_poly.entity_id
_entity_poly.type
_entity_poly.pdbx_seq_one_letter_code
_entity_poly.pdbx_strand_id
1 'polypeptide(L)'
;MVEIGKYNTLKIIKDLDFGVYLDGGDGMEILLPARYVQKNVKPGDEVEVFIYHDNEGRLIATTANPLAQAGEFQFMEVKSVNNTGAFLEWGLMKDLLVPFKEQKMPMREGKWYLVYVHVDHVTGRIVGSARIDKYLDNVIPNYSFNQEVDLLVAEDTEIGYKVIINNTHWGLVYHNEVFQRLEKGEHLKGYIKEVRKDEKIDVSLTPLGYQKVEGIAKTILDSLKAQGGYAAVHDKSEPELIYSLFRCSKKAFKQAIGALYKKKIINIEPEGIRLIDKE
;
A
#
# COMPACT_ATOMS: atom_id res chain seq x y z
N MET A 1 -9.43 18.92 -17.19
CA MET A 1 -8.71 19.88 -16.28
C MET A 1 -7.57 19.09 -15.64
N VAL A 2 -6.36 19.65 -15.63
CA VAL A 2 -5.18 18.98 -15.06
C VAL A 2 -5.28 18.88 -13.55
N GLU A 3 -4.98 17.69 -13.00
CA GLU A 3 -4.91 17.43 -11.56
C GLU A 3 -3.47 17.58 -11.06
N ILE A 4 -3.22 18.65 -10.29
CA ILE A 4 -1.89 18.91 -9.68
C ILE A 4 -1.63 17.88 -8.57
N GLY A 5 -0.41 17.33 -8.54
CA GLY A 5 -0.02 16.30 -7.59
C GLY A 5 -0.50 14.90 -7.94
N LYS A 6 -0.95 14.70 -9.20
CA LYS A 6 -1.42 13.40 -9.70
C LYS A 6 -0.88 13.10 -11.09
N TYR A 7 -1.00 11.84 -11.49
CA TYR A 7 -0.77 11.44 -12.87
C TYR A 7 -1.92 11.90 -13.76
N ASN A 8 -1.54 12.42 -14.93
CA ASN A 8 -2.44 12.89 -15.97
C ASN A 8 -1.98 12.32 -17.30
N THR A 9 -2.91 11.88 -18.15
CA THR A 9 -2.61 11.54 -19.54
C THR A 9 -2.85 12.77 -20.38
N LEU A 10 -1.76 13.34 -20.96
CA LEU A 10 -1.79 14.58 -21.70
C LEU A 10 -1.22 14.42 -23.11
N LYS A 11 -1.73 15.20 -24.05
CA LYS A 11 -1.31 15.17 -25.45
C LYS A 11 -0.09 16.08 -25.66
N ILE A 12 0.89 15.61 -26.41
CA ILE A 12 2.03 16.42 -26.86
C ILE A 12 1.56 17.38 -27.96
N ILE A 13 1.81 18.67 -27.77
CA ILE A 13 1.44 19.72 -28.73
C ILE A 13 2.62 20.35 -29.45
N LYS A 14 3.80 20.37 -28.81
CA LYS A 14 5.04 20.93 -29.38
C LYS A 14 6.24 20.08 -28.97
N ASP A 15 7.21 19.95 -29.87
CA ASP A 15 8.50 19.31 -29.61
C ASP A 15 9.60 20.35 -29.83
N LEU A 16 10.46 20.55 -28.82
CA LEU A 16 11.55 21.52 -28.78
C LEU A 16 12.82 20.87 -28.19
N ASP A 17 13.98 21.44 -28.43
CA ASP A 17 15.28 20.89 -27.99
C ASP A 17 15.38 20.62 -26.48
N PHE A 18 14.67 21.41 -25.65
CA PHE A 18 14.71 21.33 -24.19
C PHE A 18 13.55 20.48 -23.59
N GLY A 19 12.65 19.98 -24.43
CA GLY A 19 11.50 19.12 -24.00
C GLY A 19 10.28 19.32 -24.86
N VAL A 20 9.19 18.63 -24.47
CA VAL A 20 7.91 18.73 -25.17
C VAL A 20 6.91 19.53 -24.32
N TYR A 21 6.01 20.26 -24.98
CA TYR A 21 4.87 20.87 -24.32
C TYR A 21 3.66 19.99 -24.45
N LEU A 22 2.93 19.86 -23.34
CA LEU A 22 1.73 19.07 -23.19
C LEU A 22 0.51 19.98 -23.09
N ASP A 23 -0.62 19.52 -23.63
CA ASP A 23 -1.90 20.23 -23.55
C ASP A 23 -2.49 20.10 -22.12
N GLY A 24 -2.41 21.15 -21.33
CA GLY A 24 -3.01 21.23 -20.01
C GLY A 24 -4.51 21.59 -20.01
N GLY A 25 -5.12 21.83 -21.19
CA GLY A 25 -6.48 22.34 -21.34
C GLY A 25 -6.57 23.86 -21.20
N ASP A 26 -7.62 24.46 -21.72
CA ASP A 26 -7.90 25.90 -21.66
C ASP A 26 -6.73 26.79 -22.15
N GLY A 27 -5.93 26.29 -23.11
CA GLY A 27 -4.76 26.98 -23.65
C GLY A 27 -3.51 26.93 -22.75
N MET A 28 -3.53 26.14 -21.66
CA MET A 28 -2.39 25.93 -20.80
C MET A 28 -1.39 24.96 -21.44
N GLU A 29 -0.13 25.37 -21.54
CA GLU A 29 0.96 24.54 -22.02
C GLU A 29 1.85 24.13 -20.84
N ILE A 30 2.09 22.83 -20.65
CA ILE A 30 2.89 22.30 -19.55
C ILE A 30 4.16 21.66 -20.12
N LEU A 31 5.32 22.10 -19.66
CA LEU A 31 6.59 21.57 -20.10
C LEU A 31 6.87 20.20 -19.47
N LEU A 32 7.18 19.21 -20.31
CA LEU A 32 7.87 17.98 -19.94
C LEU A 32 9.33 18.11 -20.40
N PRO A 33 10.31 18.29 -19.48
CA PRO A 33 11.72 18.45 -19.84
C PRO A 33 12.28 17.26 -20.62
N ALA A 34 13.21 17.52 -21.55
CA ALA A 34 13.77 16.52 -22.48
C ALA A 34 14.27 15.23 -21.78
N ARG A 35 14.86 15.35 -20.57
CA ARG A 35 15.34 14.20 -19.78
C ARG A 35 14.23 13.22 -19.33
N TYR A 36 12.97 13.66 -19.36
CA TYR A 36 11.79 12.87 -18.99
C TYR A 36 10.98 12.42 -20.22
N VAL A 37 11.35 12.88 -21.41
CA VAL A 37 10.68 12.54 -22.66
C VAL A 37 11.12 11.15 -23.10
N GLN A 38 10.14 10.26 -23.38
CA GLN A 38 10.41 8.95 -23.92
C GLN A 38 10.91 9.06 -25.39
N LYS A 39 11.73 8.10 -25.81
CA LYS A 39 12.23 8.07 -27.21
C LYS A 39 11.07 7.87 -28.20
N ASN A 40 11.17 8.57 -29.33
CA ASN A 40 10.27 8.44 -30.48
C ASN A 40 8.83 8.97 -30.28
N VAL A 41 8.56 9.77 -29.28
CA VAL A 41 7.28 10.48 -29.15
C VAL A 41 7.20 11.65 -30.13
N LYS A 42 5.98 12.00 -30.56
CA LYS A 42 5.70 13.06 -31.55
C LYS A 42 4.54 13.93 -31.10
N PRO A 43 4.42 15.16 -31.59
CA PRO A 43 3.20 15.96 -31.44
C PRO A 43 1.99 15.13 -31.89
N GLY A 44 0.98 15.08 -31.03
CA GLY A 44 -0.23 14.27 -31.21
C GLY A 44 -0.28 13.00 -30.35
N ASP A 45 0.85 12.49 -29.86
CA ASP A 45 0.91 11.34 -28.96
C ASP A 45 0.44 11.73 -27.53
N GLU A 46 -0.10 10.78 -26.80
CA GLU A 46 -0.46 10.92 -25.39
C GLU A 46 0.63 10.34 -24.51
N VAL A 47 0.92 11.03 -23.41
CA VAL A 47 1.90 10.60 -22.41
C VAL A 47 1.31 10.71 -21.01
N GLU A 48 1.57 9.69 -20.18
CA GLU A 48 1.22 9.74 -18.76
C GLU A 48 2.33 10.44 -18.00
N VAL A 49 1.99 11.50 -17.30
CA VAL A 49 2.94 12.37 -16.59
C VAL A 49 2.38 12.78 -15.24
N PHE A 50 3.26 12.94 -14.28
CA PHE A 50 2.95 13.55 -12.99
C PHE A 50 3.11 15.05 -13.07
N ILE A 51 2.14 15.83 -12.57
CA ILE A 51 2.12 17.29 -12.63
C ILE A 51 2.42 17.90 -11.28
N TYR A 52 3.42 18.78 -11.23
CA TYR A 52 3.80 19.47 -10.00
C TYR A 52 4.37 20.87 -10.30
N HIS A 53 4.76 21.63 -9.26
CA HIS A 53 5.37 22.94 -9.43
C HIS A 53 6.89 22.85 -9.35
N ASP A 54 7.59 23.46 -10.30
CA ASP A 54 9.03 23.66 -10.26
C ASP A 54 9.46 24.66 -9.15
N ASN A 55 10.75 24.97 -9.06
CA ASN A 55 11.27 25.89 -8.05
C ASN A 55 10.81 27.35 -8.25
N GLU A 56 10.42 27.71 -9.47
CA GLU A 56 9.90 29.03 -9.83
C GLU A 56 8.37 29.12 -9.66
N GLY A 57 7.71 27.99 -9.30
CA GLY A 57 6.28 27.93 -9.09
C GLY A 57 5.46 27.72 -10.38
N ARG A 58 6.10 27.36 -11.49
CA ARG A 58 5.41 27.01 -12.74
C ARG A 58 4.99 25.55 -12.72
N LEU A 59 3.86 25.23 -13.35
CA LEU A 59 3.48 23.84 -13.57
C LEU A 59 4.47 23.17 -14.52
N ILE A 60 4.92 21.99 -14.14
CA ILE A 60 5.86 21.16 -14.89
C ILE A 60 5.42 19.69 -14.82
N ALA A 61 5.71 18.96 -15.88
CA ALA A 61 5.45 17.54 -15.99
C ALA A 61 6.72 16.71 -15.77
N THR A 62 6.56 15.50 -15.28
CA THR A 62 7.64 14.52 -15.17
C THR A 62 7.11 13.11 -15.39
N THR A 63 7.93 12.21 -15.92
CA THR A 63 7.71 10.77 -15.94
C THR A 63 8.41 10.05 -14.77
N ALA A 64 9.08 10.80 -13.87
CA ALA A 64 9.59 10.26 -12.62
C ALA A 64 8.43 9.90 -11.69
N ASN A 65 8.62 8.87 -10.89
CA ASN A 65 7.60 8.34 -9.99
C ASN A 65 7.77 8.96 -8.59
N PRO A 66 6.85 9.83 -8.14
CA PRO A 66 6.83 10.26 -6.75
C PRO A 66 6.47 9.07 -5.84
N LEU A 67 6.92 9.11 -4.59
CA LEU A 67 6.60 8.09 -3.58
C LEU A 67 5.12 8.09 -3.19
N ALA A 68 4.41 9.20 -3.40
CA ALA A 68 2.97 9.34 -3.19
C ALA A 68 2.40 10.48 -4.02
N GLN A 69 1.13 10.37 -4.38
CA GLN A 69 0.34 11.41 -5.02
C GLN A 69 -0.42 12.26 -4.00
N ALA A 70 -0.99 13.38 -4.43
CA ALA A 70 -1.91 14.14 -3.62
C ALA A 70 -3.15 13.27 -3.27
N GLY A 71 -3.48 13.19 -1.99
CA GLY A 71 -4.50 12.30 -1.46
C GLY A 71 -3.97 11.01 -0.84
N GLU A 72 -2.66 10.79 -0.84
CA GLU A 72 -2.04 9.56 -0.34
C GLU A 72 -1.16 9.81 0.88
N PHE A 73 -0.95 8.75 1.65
CA PHE A 73 -0.06 8.72 2.81
C PHE A 73 1.20 7.94 2.46
N GLN A 74 2.35 8.42 2.95
CA GLN A 74 3.62 7.71 2.77
C GLN A 74 4.61 8.06 3.87
N PHE A 75 5.46 7.09 4.25
CA PHE A 75 6.65 7.36 5.04
C PHE A 75 7.74 7.93 4.13
N MET A 76 8.28 9.07 4.52
CA MET A 76 9.35 9.76 3.77
C MET A 76 10.45 10.21 4.71
N GLU A 77 11.68 10.18 4.20
CA GLU A 77 12.86 10.65 4.92
C GLU A 77 13.02 12.16 4.81
N VAL A 78 13.35 12.81 5.91
CA VAL A 78 13.71 14.24 5.92
C VAL A 78 15.12 14.42 5.40
N LYS A 79 15.28 15.10 4.27
CA LYS A 79 16.57 15.44 3.67
C LYS A 79 17.20 16.69 4.28
N SER A 80 16.38 17.71 4.57
CA SER A 80 16.85 18.95 5.15
C SER A 80 15.75 19.67 5.91
N VAL A 81 16.15 20.56 6.81
CA VAL A 81 15.24 21.44 7.57
C VAL A 81 15.76 22.87 7.47
N ASN A 82 14.86 23.81 7.19
CA ASN A 82 15.18 25.23 7.16
C ASN A 82 14.09 26.05 7.89
N ASN A 83 14.10 27.39 7.71
CA ASN A 83 13.18 28.33 8.36
C ASN A 83 11.73 28.26 7.84
N THR A 84 11.42 27.47 6.80
CA THR A 84 10.08 27.27 6.24
C THR A 84 9.46 25.94 6.72
N GLY A 85 10.29 24.94 6.97
CA GLY A 85 9.86 23.60 7.35
C GLY A 85 10.87 22.51 7.06
N ALA A 86 10.41 21.29 7.00
CA ALA A 86 11.19 20.11 6.61
C ALA A 86 10.95 19.78 5.14
N PHE A 87 12.00 19.34 4.47
CA PHE A 87 12.00 18.89 3.08
C PHE A 87 12.25 17.39 3.04
N LEU A 88 11.31 16.65 2.49
CA LEU A 88 11.30 15.19 2.49
C LEU A 88 11.62 14.64 1.09
N GLU A 89 12.39 13.55 1.06
CA GLU A 89 12.61 12.79 -0.17
C GLU A 89 11.27 12.28 -0.70
N TRP A 90 10.93 12.71 -1.91
CA TRP A 90 9.63 12.39 -2.51
C TRP A 90 9.75 11.58 -3.81
N GLY A 91 10.97 11.23 -4.22
CA GLY A 91 11.23 10.57 -5.49
C GLY A 91 11.29 11.51 -6.69
N LEU A 92 11.13 12.82 -6.49
CA LEU A 92 11.26 13.87 -7.52
C LEU A 92 12.50 14.70 -7.28
N MET A 93 12.90 15.51 -8.28
CA MET A 93 14.02 16.44 -8.12
C MET A 93 13.78 17.51 -7.06
N LYS A 94 12.54 17.82 -6.79
CA LYS A 94 12.13 18.79 -5.77
C LYS A 94 11.57 18.02 -4.58
N ASP A 95 12.19 18.20 -3.42
CA ASP A 95 11.73 17.61 -2.18
C ASP A 95 10.34 18.13 -1.77
N LEU A 96 9.56 17.29 -1.07
CA LEU A 96 8.26 17.65 -0.55
C LEU A 96 8.41 18.52 0.71
N LEU A 97 7.88 19.73 0.70
CA LEU A 97 7.85 20.60 1.87
C LEU A 97 6.78 20.17 2.85
N VAL A 98 7.16 19.98 4.12
CA VAL A 98 6.24 19.90 5.27
C VAL A 98 6.42 21.17 6.11
N PRO A 99 5.54 22.17 5.99
CA PRO A 99 5.62 23.42 6.76
C PRO A 99 5.53 23.17 8.26
N PHE A 100 6.11 24.01 9.10
CA PHE A 100 6.06 23.85 10.57
C PHE A 100 4.64 23.70 11.12
N LYS A 101 3.67 24.44 10.56
CA LYS A 101 2.24 24.33 10.92
C LYS A 101 1.64 22.95 10.69
N GLU A 102 2.22 22.17 9.75
CA GLU A 102 1.79 20.82 9.37
C GLU A 102 2.59 19.71 10.08
N GLN A 103 3.52 20.06 10.97
CA GLN A 103 4.26 19.11 11.79
C GLN A 103 3.56 18.91 13.14
N LYS A 104 3.48 17.67 13.65
CA LYS A 104 3.04 17.37 15.03
C LYS A 104 4.14 17.72 16.05
N MET A 105 5.38 17.49 15.67
CA MET A 105 6.60 17.79 16.41
C MET A 105 7.68 18.23 15.41
N PRO A 106 8.70 18.98 15.82
CA PRO A 106 9.80 19.37 14.94
C PRO A 106 10.43 18.16 14.27
N MET A 107 10.43 18.15 12.95
CA MET A 107 11.07 17.09 12.15
C MET A 107 12.59 17.24 12.17
N ARG A 108 13.32 16.14 12.05
CA ARG A 108 14.79 16.09 12.08
C ARG A 108 15.32 15.38 10.85
N GLU A 109 16.41 15.87 10.31
CA GLU A 109 17.12 15.28 9.17
C GLU A 109 17.50 13.81 9.42
N GLY A 110 17.40 12.98 8.38
CA GLY A 110 17.65 11.56 8.41
C GLY A 110 16.59 10.73 9.15
N LYS A 111 15.46 11.34 9.58
CA LYS A 111 14.35 10.62 10.24
C LYS A 111 13.19 10.48 9.28
N TRP A 112 12.47 9.37 9.44
CA TRP A 112 11.30 9.00 8.65
C TRP A 112 10.01 9.39 9.34
N TYR A 113 9.10 10.01 8.59
CA TYR A 113 7.81 10.44 9.10
C TYR A 113 6.69 10.02 8.15
N LEU A 114 5.58 9.58 8.71
CA LEU A 114 4.35 9.37 7.97
C LEU A 114 3.72 10.72 7.67
N VAL A 115 3.51 11.01 6.39
CA VAL A 115 2.90 12.26 5.92
C VAL A 115 1.80 11.99 4.92
N TYR A 116 0.82 12.88 4.90
CA TYR A 116 -0.21 12.98 3.90
C TYR A 116 0.20 14.03 2.86
N VAL A 117 0.16 13.69 1.60
CA VAL A 117 0.47 14.60 0.49
C VAL A 117 -0.81 15.29 0.04
N HIS A 118 -0.80 16.62 -0.04
CA HIS A 118 -1.97 17.36 -0.50
C HIS A 118 -1.60 18.67 -1.21
N VAL A 119 -2.54 19.21 -1.95
CA VAL A 119 -2.43 20.56 -2.51
C VAL A 119 -2.91 21.56 -1.47
N ASP A 120 -2.05 22.48 -1.06
CA ASP A 120 -2.41 23.59 -0.16
C ASP A 120 -3.36 24.53 -0.89
N HIS A 121 -4.57 24.71 -0.36
CA HIS A 121 -5.64 25.48 -1.01
C HIS A 121 -5.32 26.96 -1.16
N VAL A 122 -4.40 27.51 -0.35
CA VAL A 122 -4.04 28.93 -0.39
C VAL A 122 -2.97 29.18 -1.46
N THR A 123 -1.96 28.32 -1.52
CA THR A 123 -0.81 28.51 -2.41
C THR A 123 -0.90 27.72 -3.71
N GLY A 124 -1.80 26.75 -3.82
CA GLY A 124 -1.89 25.79 -4.92
C GLY A 124 -0.72 24.81 -4.99
N ARG A 125 0.22 24.84 -4.04
CA ARG A 125 1.42 24.01 -4.04
C ARG A 125 1.19 22.68 -3.35
N ILE A 126 1.90 21.65 -3.80
CA ILE A 126 1.90 20.35 -3.14
C ILE A 126 2.76 20.45 -1.89
N VAL A 127 2.20 20.01 -0.76
CA VAL A 127 2.86 20.00 0.55
C VAL A 127 2.51 18.69 1.29
N GLY A 128 3.35 18.32 2.25
CA GLY A 128 3.09 17.22 3.16
C GLY A 128 2.54 17.72 4.50
N SER A 129 1.74 16.88 5.16
CA SER A 129 1.26 17.09 6.53
C SER A 129 1.53 15.86 7.38
N ALA A 130 2.20 16.02 8.52
CA ALA A 130 2.31 14.99 9.55
C ALA A 130 1.12 14.99 10.51
N ARG A 131 0.18 15.90 10.35
CA ARG A 131 -1.08 15.96 11.10
C ARG A 131 -2.14 15.09 10.43
N ILE A 132 -1.76 13.82 10.18
CA ILE A 132 -2.50 12.87 9.34
C ILE A 132 -3.94 12.61 9.82
N ASP A 133 -4.20 12.71 11.12
CA ASP A 133 -5.55 12.51 11.70
C ASP A 133 -6.61 13.48 11.12
N LYS A 134 -6.19 14.61 10.54
CA LYS A 134 -7.10 15.54 9.86
C LYS A 134 -7.68 14.98 8.55
N TYR A 135 -7.04 13.99 7.97
CA TYR A 135 -7.33 13.46 6.63
C TYR A 135 -7.90 12.04 6.66
N LEU A 136 -8.04 11.47 7.85
CA LEU A 136 -8.57 10.12 8.07
C LEU A 136 -9.90 10.19 8.81
N ASP A 137 -10.74 9.18 8.60
CA ASP A 137 -12.07 9.03 9.23
C ASP A 137 -13.02 10.22 8.98
N ASN A 138 -12.83 10.95 7.87
CA ASN A 138 -13.68 12.10 7.51
C ASN A 138 -14.98 11.70 6.80
N VAL A 139 -15.13 10.43 6.48
CA VAL A 139 -16.32 9.84 5.86
C VAL A 139 -16.71 8.59 6.63
N ILE A 140 -18.00 8.28 6.66
CA ILE A 140 -18.51 7.07 7.33
C ILE A 140 -17.98 5.84 6.58
N PRO A 141 -17.39 4.87 7.29
CA PRO A 141 -16.86 3.68 6.66
C PRO A 141 -17.99 2.83 6.03
N ASN A 142 -17.87 2.60 4.74
CA ASN A 142 -18.80 1.79 3.96
C ASN A 142 -18.06 0.62 3.31
N TYR A 143 -17.70 -0.37 4.12
CA TYR A 143 -17.00 -1.57 3.67
C TYR A 143 -17.84 -2.81 3.91
N SER A 144 -17.77 -3.74 2.96
CA SER A 144 -18.40 -5.05 3.09
C SER A 144 -17.47 -6.02 3.82
N PHE A 145 -18.06 -6.98 4.54
CA PHE A 145 -17.30 -8.10 5.12
C PHE A 145 -16.44 -8.79 4.06
N ASN A 146 -15.18 -9.05 4.37
CA ASN A 146 -14.19 -9.70 3.49
C ASN A 146 -13.86 -8.91 2.20
N GLN A 147 -14.18 -7.63 2.14
CA GLN A 147 -13.75 -6.74 1.05
C GLN A 147 -12.23 -6.59 1.09
N GLU A 148 -11.58 -6.80 -0.06
CA GLU A 148 -10.15 -6.52 -0.22
C GLU A 148 -9.90 -5.02 -0.23
N VAL A 149 -8.87 -4.59 0.49
CA VAL A 149 -8.48 -3.19 0.65
C VAL A 149 -6.96 -3.05 0.64
N ASP A 150 -6.48 -1.86 0.26
CA ASP A 150 -5.09 -1.47 0.40
C ASP A 150 -4.82 -1.00 1.83
N LEU A 151 -3.70 -1.43 2.38
CA LEU A 151 -3.25 -1.08 3.73
C LEU A 151 -1.86 -0.44 3.68
N LEU A 152 -1.68 0.60 4.50
CA LEU A 152 -0.38 1.15 4.85
C LEU A 152 -0.17 0.96 6.36
N VAL A 153 0.87 0.26 6.76
CA VAL A 153 1.22 0.06 8.17
C VAL A 153 1.75 1.36 8.75
N ALA A 154 1.00 1.95 9.69
CA ALA A 154 1.34 3.23 10.28
C ALA A 154 2.10 3.10 11.61
N GLU A 155 1.66 2.19 12.48
CA GLU A 155 2.19 2.06 13.84
C GLU A 155 2.03 0.64 14.37
N ASP A 156 3.01 0.21 15.16
CA ASP A 156 2.94 -1.00 15.97
C ASP A 156 2.49 -0.59 17.39
N THR A 157 1.35 -1.10 17.84
CA THR A 157 0.73 -0.79 19.15
C THR A 157 0.69 -2.04 20.03
N GLU A 158 0.34 -1.93 21.30
CA GLU A 158 0.27 -3.07 22.23
C GLU A 158 -0.70 -4.17 21.78
N ILE A 159 -1.76 -3.84 21.04
CA ILE A 159 -2.82 -4.80 20.66
C ILE A 159 -2.73 -5.26 19.19
N GLY A 160 -2.00 -4.53 18.36
CA GLY A 160 -1.90 -4.82 16.93
C GLY A 160 -1.30 -3.68 16.12
N TYR A 161 -1.26 -3.88 14.83
CA TYR A 161 -0.78 -2.88 13.87
C TYR A 161 -1.91 -1.92 13.49
N LYS A 162 -1.70 -0.62 13.75
CA LYS A 162 -2.56 0.44 13.26
C LYS A 162 -2.23 0.67 11.79
N VAL A 163 -3.23 0.58 10.93
CA VAL A 163 -3.08 0.67 9.47
C VAL A 163 -3.99 1.76 8.89
N ILE A 164 -3.60 2.31 7.74
CA ILE A 164 -4.45 3.19 6.95
C ILE A 164 -5.08 2.35 5.83
N ILE A 165 -6.40 2.39 5.72
CA ILE A 165 -7.21 1.66 4.75
C ILE A 165 -7.55 2.58 3.59
N ASN A 166 -7.16 2.22 2.35
CA ASN A 166 -7.50 2.94 1.11
C ASN A 166 -7.28 4.47 1.19
N ASN A 167 -6.25 4.93 1.92
CA ASN A 167 -5.98 6.34 2.20
C ASN A 167 -7.17 7.12 2.81
N THR A 168 -8.09 6.46 3.51
CA THR A 168 -9.33 7.08 3.98
C THR A 168 -9.61 6.86 5.46
N HIS A 169 -9.41 5.64 5.97
CA HIS A 169 -9.80 5.27 7.33
C HIS A 169 -8.64 4.65 8.11
N TRP A 170 -8.73 4.77 9.44
CA TRP A 170 -7.93 3.95 10.33
C TRP A 170 -8.48 2.52 10.44
N GLY A 171 -7.59 1.55 10.52
CA GLY A 171 -7.90 0.15 10.81
C GLY A 171 -6.95 -0.46 11.81
N LEU A 172 -7.31 -1.62 12.33
CA LEU A 172 -6.50 -2.39 13.26
C LEU A 172 -6.36 -3.84 12.77
N VAL A 173 -5.12 -4.31 12.67
CA VAL A 173 -4.78 -5.71 12.44
C VAL A 173 -4.20 -6.26 13.73
N TYR A 174 -4.88 -7.21 14.39
CA TYR A 174 -4.46 -7.73 15.69
C TYR A 174 -3.19 -8.56 15.62
N HIS A 175 -2.28 -8.45 16.60
CA HIS A 175 -1.04 -9.23 16.68
C HIS A 175 -1.29 -10.74 16.63
N ASN A 176 -2.34 -11.24 17.28
CA ASN A 176 -2.67 -12.67 17.29
C ASN A 176 -3.17 -13.21 15.94
N GLU A 177 -3.40 -12.36 14.97
CA GLU A 177 -3.79 -12.70 13.60
C GLU A 177 -2.66 -12.53 12.59
N VAL A 178 -1.51 -12.00 13.04
CA VAL A 178 -0.32 -11.75 12.21
C VAL A 178 0.80 -12.71 12.61
N PHE A 179 1.35 -13.43 11.64
CA PHE A 179 2.38 -14.44 11.85
C PHE A 179 3.75 -14.02 11.31
N GLN A 180 3.86 -12.79 10.85
CA GLN A 180 5.10 -12.14 10.45
C GLN A 180 5.12 -10.73 11.01
N ARG A 181 6.30 -10.21 11.32
CA ARG A 181 6.44 -8.81 11.73
C ARG A 181 6.14 -7.92 10.53
N LEU A 182 5.27 -6.93 10.72
CA LEU A 182 5.02 -5.88 9.74
C LEU A 182 5.92 -4.68 10.06
N GLU A 183 6.38 -4.01 9.02
CA GLU A 183 7.21 -2.82 9.17
C GLU A 183 6.39 -1.54 8.91
N LYS A 184 6.74 -0.45 9.63
CA LYS A 184 6.14 0.86 9.37
C LYS A 184 6.43 1.30 7.95
N GLY A 185 5.41 1.75 7.24
CA GLY A 185 5.51 2.12 5.83
C GLY A 185 5.29 0.97 4.85
N GLU A 186 5.09 -0.25 5.34
CA GLU A 186 4.79 -1.40 4.48
C GLU A 186 3.40 -1.26 3.86
N HIS A 187 3.33 -1.45 2.54
CA HIS A 187 2.08 -1.52 1.77
C HIS A 187 1.69 -2.97 1.54
N LEU A 188 0.47 -3.33 1.85
CA LEU A 188 -0.03 -4.69 1.69
C LEU A 188 -1.54 -4.71 1.42
N LYS A 189 -2.04 -5.85 0.96
CA LYS A 189 -3.48 -6.08 0.85
C LYS A 189 -4.01 -6.65 2.17
N GLY A 190 -5.23 -6.26 2.52
CA GLY A 190 -5.97 -6.81 3.64
C GLY A 190 -7.44 -6.98 3.31
N TYR A 191 -8.17 -7.49 4.27
CA TYR A 191 -9.59 -7.82 4.14
C TYR A 191 -10.36 -7.27 5.33
N ILE A 192 -11.46 -6.59 5.08
CA ILE A 192 -12.31 -6.04 6.13
C ILE A 192 -12.93 -7.19 6.93
N LYS A 193 -12.62 -7.22 8.21
CA LYS A 193 -13.18 -8.22 9.14
C LYS A 193 -14.49 -7.75 9.73
N GLU A 194 -14.53 -6.52 10.20
CA GLU A 194 -15.72 -5.92 10.80
C GLU A 194 -15.60 -4.40 10.78
N VAL A 195 -16.69 -3.71 10.46
CA VAL A 195 -16.89 -2.31 10.82
C VAL A 195 -17.73 -2.30 12.08
N ARG A 196 -17.14 -1.86 13.19
CA ARG A 196 -17.79 -1.86 14.50
C ARG A 196 -18.84 -0.76 14.62
N LYS A 197 -19.67 -0.84 15.64
CA LYS A 197 -20.69 0.19 15.92
C LYS A 197 -20.10 1.58 16.27
N ASP A 198 -18.86 1.60 16.74
CA ASP A 198 -18.08 2.82 17.01
C ASP A 198 -17.25 3.27 15.81
N GLU A 199 -17.60 2.79 14.61
CA GLU A 199 -16.96 3.09 13.31
C GLU A 199 -15.51 2.64 13.19
N LYS A 200 -14.95 1.96 14.18
CA LYS A 200 -13.62 1.35 14.07
C LYS A 200 -13.63 0.13 13.16
N ILE A 201 -12.55 -0.07 12.44
CA ILE A 201 -12.45 -1.11 11.42
C ILE A 201 -11.40 -2.14 11.83
N ASP A 202 -11.84 -3.39 11.98
CA ASP A 202 -10.96 -4.53 12.16
C ASP A 202 -10.62 -5.13 10.79
N VAL A 203 -9.33 -5.40 10.60
CA VAL A 203 -8.78 -5.89 9.32
C VAL A 203 -8.04 -7.20 9.53
N SER A 204 -8.10 -8.09 8.56
CA SER A 204 -7.32 -9.33 8.49
C SER A 204 -6.37 -9.25 7.30
N LEU A 205 -5.16 -9.81 7.42
CA LEU A 205 -4.23 -9.95 6.30
C LEU A 205 -4.54 -11.13 5.37
N THR A 206 -5.57 -11.90 5.71
CA THR A 206 -5.97 -13.06 4.92
C THR A 206 -7.49 -13.06 4.74
N PRO A 207 -8.01 -13.50 3.58
CA PRO A 207 -9.44 -13.61 3.35
C PRO A 207 -10.14 -14.40 4.45
N LEU A 208 -11.35 -13.99 4.80
CA LEU A 208 -12.17 -14.58 5.86
C LEU A 208 -13.25 -15.49 5.26
N GLY A 209 -13.58 -16.61 5.95
CA GLY A 209 -14.71 -17.47 5.58
C GLY A 209 -14.34 -18.79 4.87
N TYR A 210 -15.34 -19.45 4.29
CA TYR A 210 -15.25 -20.81 3.73
C TYR A 210 -14.25 -20.93 2.56
N GLN A 211 -14.10 -19.90 1.73
CA GLN A 211 -13.11 -19.83 0.65
C GLN A 211 -11.66 -19.93 1.17
N LYS A 212 -11.41 -19.49 2.41
CA LYS A 212 -10.11 -19.62 3.07
C LYS A 212 -9.72 -21.08 3.30
N VAL A 213 -10.67 -21.90 3.77
CA VAL A 213 -10.41 -23.31 4.05
C VAL A 213 -10.14 -24.09 2.77
N GLU A 214 -10.88 -23.82 1.70
CA GLU A 214 -10.66 -24.47 0.39
C GLU A 214 -9.35 -24.00 -0.27
N GLY A 215 -9.03 -22.72 -0.20
CA GLY A 215 -7.76 -22.18 -0.70
C GLY A 215 -6.55 -22.76 0.04
N ILE A 216 -6.60 -22.82 1.37
CA ILE A 216 -5.55 -23.44 2.19
C ILE A 216 -5.46 -24.95 1.93
N ALA A 217 -6.59 -25.65 1.82
CA ALA A 217 -6.63 -27.06 1.49
C ALA A 217 -5.97 -27.34 0.14
N LYS A 218 -6.20 -26.50 -0.87
CA LYS A 218 -5.53 -26.58 -2.16
C LYS A 218 -4.01 -26.37 -2.05
N THR A 219 -3.58 -25.33 -1.32
CA THR A 219 -2.15 -25.06 -1.07
C THR A 219 -1.46 -26.23 -0.38
N ILE A 220 -2.12 -26.86 0.62
CA ILE A 220 -1.60 -28.04 1.30
C ILE A 220 -1.47 -29.21 0.32
N LEU A 221 -2.48 -29.46 -0.51
CA LEU A 221 -2.44 -30.53 -1.50
C LEU A 221 -1.36 -30.33 -2.55
N ASP A 222 -1.19 -29.12 -3.06
CA ASP A 222 -0.15 -28.80 -4.05
C ASP A 222 1.24 -28.97 -3.44
N SER A 223 1.42 -28.57 -2.17
CA SER A 223 2.67 -28.77 -1.42
C SER A 223 2.97 -30.27 -1.20
N LEU A 224 1.96 -31.05 -0.78
CA LEU A 224 2.11 -32.50 -0.59
C LEU A 224 2.50 -33.19 -1.90
N LYS A 225 1.85 -32.84 -3.01
CA LYS A 225 2.19 -33.39 -4.35
C LYS A 225 3.63 -33.08 -4.74
N ALA A 226 4.09 -31.83 -4.49
CA ALA A 226 5.45 -31.39 -4.80
C ALA A 226 6.51 -32.10 -3.93
N GLN A 227 6.13 -32.56 -2.74
CA GLN A 227 7.04 -33.19 -1.75
C GLN A 227 6.89 -34.73 -1.70
N GLY A 228 6.36 -35.36 -2.74
CA GLY A 228 6.23 -36.82 -2.80
C GLY A 228 5.11 -37.39 -1.90
N GLY A 229 4.09 -36.60 -1.61
CA GLY A 229 2.90 -37.04 -0.89
C GLY A 229 2.97 -36.94 0.63
N TYR A 230 4.07 -36.44 1.21
CA TYR A 230 4.22 -36.32 2.67
C TYR A 230 4.76 -34.96 3.08
N ALA A 231 4.27 -34.44 4.20
CA ALA A 231 4.83 -33.26 4.86
C ALA A 231 4.94 -33.47 6.37
N ALA A 232 6.10 -33.19 6.97
CA ALA A 232 6.40 -33.33 8.39
C ALA A 232 5.77 -32.19 9.20
N VAL A 233 4.45 -32.01 9.08
CA VAL A 233 3.65 -31.00 9.78
C VAL A 233 2.27 -31.57 10.08
N HIS A 234 1.76 -31.32 11.28
CA HIS A 234 0.47 -31.85 11.77
C HIS A 234 -0.24 -30.80 12.65
N ASP A 235 -1.39 -31.14 13.16
CA ASP A 235 -2.25 -30.22 13.93
C ASP A 235 -1.63 -29.68 15.24
N LYS A 236 -0.59 -30.33 15.77
CA LYS A 236 0.15 -29.91 16.97
C LYS A 236 1.46 -29.17 16.66
N SER A 237 1.89 -29.14 15.39
CA SER A 237 3.12 -28.43 14.97
C SER A 237 3.10 -26.96 15.38
N GLU A 238 4.31 -26.37 15.54
CA GLU A 238 4.46 -24.98 15.94
C GLU A 238 3.85 -24.02 14.91
N PRO A 239 3.23 -22.90 15.36
CA PRO A 239 2.57 -21.93 14.47
C PRO A 239 3.50 -21.37 13.42
N GLU A 240 4.78 -21.12 13.76
CA GLU A 240 5.80 -20.56 12.88
C GLU A 240 6.13 -21.52 11.73
N LEU A 241 6.22 -22.83 12.01
CA LEU A 241 6.44 -23.86 10.99
C LEU A 241 5.27 -23.91 10.03
N ILE A 242 4.03 -23.94 10.55
CA ILE A 242 2.81 -23.95 9.73
C ILE A 242 2.75 -22.71 8.84
N TYR A 243 3.07 -21.54 9.39
CA TYR A 243 3.06 -20.30 8.64
C TYR A 243 4.14 -20.27 7.55
N SER A 244 5.36 -20.74 7.86
CA SER A 244 6.45 -20.78 6.87
C SER A 244 6.10 -21.64 5.66
N LEU A 245 5.41 -22.77 5.87
CA LEU A 245 5.03 -23.72 4.83
C LEU A 245 3.78 -23.31 4.05
N PHE A 246 2.74 -22.80 4.73
CA PHE A 246 1.41 -22.64 4.14
C PHE A 246 0.86 -21.23 4.22
N ARG A 247 1.58 -20.27 4.80
CA ARG A 247 1.19 -18.85 4.97
C ARG A 247 -0.20 -18.70 5.61
N CYS A 248 -0.52 -19.56 6.58
CA CYS A 248 -1.80 -19.53 7.28
C CYS A 248 -1.65 -19.74 8.78
N SER A 249 -2.68 -19.38 9.57
CA SER A 249 -2.69 -19.62 11.01
C SER A 249 -2.85 -21.11 11.34
N LYS A 250 -2.36 -21.53 12.51
CA LYS A 250 -2.55 -22.90 13.03
C LYS A 250 -4.04 -23.30 13.09
N LYS A 251 -4.95 -22.35 13.43
CA LYS A 251 -6.41 -22.59 13.43
C LYS A 251 -6.92 -22.88 12.03
N ALA A 252 -6.52 -22.09 11.04
CA ALA A 252 -6.93 -22.26 9.66
C ALA A 252 -6.35 -23.55 9.05
N PHE A 253 -5.07 -23.84 9.34
CA PHE A 253 -4.43 -25.11 8.97
C PHE A 253 -5.20 -26.32 9.51
N LYS A 254 -5.50 -26.34 10.83
CA LYS A 254 -6.31 -27.42 11.45
C LYS A 254 -7.66 -27.62 10.77
N GLN A 255 -8.35 -26.53 10.42
CA GLN A 255 -9.62 -26.61 9.70
C GLN A 255 -9.45 -27.22 8.31
N ALA A 256 -8.39 -26.81 7.58
CA ALA A 256 -8.11 -27.30 6.23
C ALA A 256 -7.74 -28.78 6.22
N ILE A 257 -6.80 -29.24 7.08
CA ILE A 257 -6.43 -30.67 7.16
C ILE A 257 -7.59 -31.51 7.65
N GLY A 258 -8.42 -31.00 8.57
CA GLY A 258 -9.64 -31.68 9.03
C GLY A 258 -10.65 -31.86 7.90
N ALA A 259 -10.82 -30.86 7.02
CA ALA A 259 -11.67 -30.96 5.85
C ALA A 259 -11.14 -31.96 4.81
N LEU A 260 -9.81 -31.96 4.55
CA LEU A 260 -9.16 -32.92 3.66
C LEU A 260 -9.22 -34.35 4.19
N TYR A 261 -9.02 -34.53 5.50
CA TYR A 261 -9.15 -35.83 6.17
C TYR A 261 -10.58 -36.40 6.08
N LYS A 262 -11.60 -35.56 6.35
CA LYS A 262 -13.00 -35.94 6.18
C LYS A 262 -13.34 -36.34 4.73
N LYS A 263 -12.74 -35.73 3.76
CA LYS A 263 -12.88 -36.07 2.32
C LYS A 263 -12.03 -37.29 1.91
N LYS A 264 -11.29 -37.90 2.84
CA LYS A 264 -10.37 -39.03 2.60
C LYS A 264 -9.34 -38.75 1.53
N ILE A 265 -8.80 -37.53 1.53
CA ILE A 265 -7.76 -37.08 0.60
C ILE A 265 -6.38 -37.19 1.23
N ILE A 266 -6.30 -36.99 2.57
CA ILE A 266 -5.08 -37.13 3.35
C ILE A 266 -5.31 -38.00 4.60
N ASN A 267 -4.21 -38.58 5.12
CA ASN A 267 -4.10 -39.11 6.46
C ASN A 267 -3.36 -38.12 7.35
N ILE A 268 -3.76 -38.02 8.64
CA ILE A 268 -3.05 -37.27 9.67
C ILE A 268 -2.30 -38.29 10.52
N GLU A 269 -0.97 -38.25 10.46
CA GLU A 269 -0.05 -39.13 11.17
C GLU A 269 0.52 -38.42 12.40
N PRO A 270 1.12 -39.13 13.37
CA PRO A 270 1.75 -38.49 14.54
C PRO A 270 2.82 -37.47 14.20
N GLU A 271 3.56 -37.69 13.11
CA GLU A 271 4.72 -36.89 12.69
C GLU A 271 4.41 -36.02 11.46
N GLY A 272 3.21 -36.09 10.87
CA GLY A 272 2.91 -35.32 9.67
C GLY A 272 1.55 -35.59 9.03
N ILE A 273 1.41 -35.14 7.79
CA ILE A 273 0.26 -35.41 6.94
C ILE A 273 0.72 -36.10 5.66
N ARG A 274 -0.09 -37.05 5.15
CA ARG A 274 0.21 -37.84 3.97
C ARG A 274 -0.98 -37.88 3.01
N LEU A 275 -0.71 -37.75 1.70
CA LEU A 275 -1.71 -37.99 0.67
C LEU A 275 -2.14 -39.47 0.70
N ILE A 276 -3.44 -39.70 0.50
CA ILE A 276 -3.96 -41.03 0.26
C ILE A 276 -3.92 -41.25 -1.26
N ASP A 277 -3.05 -42.16 -1.72
CA ASP A 277 -3.04 -42.61 -3.10
C ASP A 277 -4.40 -43.24 -3.40
N LYS A 278 -5.14 -42.68 -4.33
CA LYS A 278 -6.28 -43.39 -4.91
C LYS A 278 -5.72 -44.35 -5.98
N GLU A 279 -5.69 -45.63 -5.65
CA GLU A 279 -5.57 -46.67 -6.69
C GLU A 279 -6.60 -46.49 -7.79
#